data_436a1aac52df8b8b68b8bc2a684b9e8f
#
_entry.id   436a1aac52df8b8b68b8bc2a684b9e8f
#
_cell.length_a   1.000
_cell.length_b   1.000
_cell.length_c   1.000
_cell.angle_alpha   90.00
_cell.angle_beta   90.00
_cell.angle_gamma   90.00
#
_symmetry.space_group_name_H-M   'P 1'
#
loop_
_entity.id
_entity.type
_entity.pdbx_description
1 polymer ?
#
loop_
_entity_poly.entity_id
_entity_poly.type
_entity_poly.pdbx_seq_one_letter_code
_entity_poly.pdbx_strand_id
1 'polypeptide(L)'
;VRGAYNAVWVRGLYGEDSFYYGPGAGSLPTGVAVVSDLMRVAREILSGSPERVSPFAHPRLGEYNPIPVTLQKRAFYLRFRVDDRPGIIAALARILADKNISLEAVVQLPSESKRNLPFVITLEPCLEHSV
;
A
#
# COMPACT_ATOMS: atom_id res chain seq x y z
N VAL A 1 -3.52 1.17 8.52
CA VAL A 1 -2.28 1.21 9.31
C VAL A 1 -2.14 2.58 9.91
N ARG A 2 -1.90 2.68 11.21
CA ARG A 2 -1.79 3.96 11.94
C ARG A 2 -0.43 4.06 12.62
N GLY A 3 0.05 5.30 12.82
CA GLY A 3 1.30 5.59 13.51
C GLY A 3 2.53 5.03 12.79
N ALA A 4 3.47 4.46 13.54
CA ALA A 4 4.72 3.91 13.04
C ALA A 4 4.61 2.45 12.53
N TYR A 5 3.41 1.91 12.41
CA TYR A 5 3.20 0.56 11.90
C TYR A 5 3.26 0.52 10.37
N ASN A 6 3.82 -0.57 9.87
CA ASN A 6 3.86 -0.88 8.44
C ASN A 6 3.13 -2.19 8.18
N ALA A 7 2.66 -2.35 6.95
CA ALA A 7 2.05 -3.58 6.50
C ALA A 7 2.54 -3.89 5.07
N VAL A 8 2.86 -5.15 4.82
CA VAL A 8 3.17 -5.67 3.49
C VAL A 8 2.26 -6.87 3.23
N TRP A 9 1.50 -6.78 2.17
CA TRP A 9 0.68 -7.88 1.70
C TRP A 9 1.27 -8.42 0.40
N VAL A 10 1.61 -9.70 0.41
CA VAL A 10 2.19 -10.40 -0.73
C VAL A 10 1.18 -11.43 -1.22
N ARG A 11 0.82 -11.36 -2.48
CA ARG A 11 -0.01 -12.36 -3.15
C ARG A 11 0.86 -13.18 -4.09
N GLY A 12 1.05 -14.44 -3.77
CA GLY A 12 1.81 -15.39 -4.58
C GLY A 12 0.91 -16.24 -5.46
N LEU A 13 1.38 -16.59 -6.66
CA LEU A 13 0.64 -17.46 -7.57
C LEU A 13 0.40 -18.87 -6.97
N TYR A 14 1.35 -19.37 -6.21
CA TYR A 14 1.33 -20.71 -5.60
C TYR A 14 1.38 -20.70 -4.08
N GLY A 15 1.75 -19.58 -3.47
CA GLY A 15 1.95 -19.42 -2.03
C GLY A 15 0.77 -18.74 -1.32
N GLU A 16 -0.32 -18.51 -2.05
CA GLU A 16 -1.48 -17.77 -1.54
C GLU A 16 -1.12 -16.38 -0.99
N ASP A 17 -1.92 -15.88 -0.07
CA ASP A 17 -1.77 -14.55 0.49
C ASP A 17 -0.95 -14.60 1.79
N SER A 18 0.07 -13.76 1.87
CA SER A 18 0.85 -13.54 3.09
C SER A 18 0.74 -12.08 3.52
N PHE A 19 0.54 -11.87 4.83
CA PHE A 19 0.41 -10.53 5.40
C PHE A 19 1.41 -10.34 6.53
N TYR A 20 2.26 -9.34 6.39
CA TYR A 20 3.25 -8.94 7.37
C TYR A 20 2.85 -7.60 7.96
N TYR A 21 2.81 -7.50 9.28
CA TYR A 21 2.40 -6.29 9.98
C TYR A 21 3.22 -6.09 11.24
N GLY A 22 3.71 -4.88 11.44
CA GLY A 22 4.49 -4.58 12.64
C GLY A 22 4.95 -3.13 12.71
N PRO A 23 5.56 -2.73 13.84
CA PRO A 23 6.15 -1.41 13.99
C PRO A 23 7.40 -1.28 13.09
N GLY A 24 7.39 -0.26 12.23
CA GLY A 24 8.53 0.07 11.34
C GLY A 24 9.45 1.15 11.90
N ALA A 25 9.06 1.82 12.99
CA ALA A 25 9.85 2.86 13.64
C ALA A 25 9.58 2.85 15.14
N GLY A 26 10.49 3.48 15.88
CA GLY A 26 10.47 3.57 17.34
C GLY A 26 11.79 3.12 17.95
N SER A 27 12.22 3.71 19.06
CA SER A 27 13.51 3.42 19.69
C SER A 27 13.63 1.95 20.13
N LEU A 28 12.61 1.42 20.78
CA LEU A 28 12.60 0.03 21.25
C LEU A 28 12.58 -0.98 20.10
N PRO A 29 11.65 -0.94 19.12
CA PRO A 29 11.65 -1.86 18.00
C PRO A 29 12.95 -1.82 17.20
N THR A 30 13.49 -0.64 16.97
CA THR A 30 14.78 -0.48 16.25
C THR A 30 15.93 -1.06 17.07
N GLY A 31 16.00 -0.79 18.36
CA GLY A 31 17.01 -1.34 19.25
C GLY A 31 16.99 -2.87 19.29
N VAL A 32 15.78 -3.47 19.37
CA VAL A 32 15.62 -4.93 19.33
C VAL A 32 16.10 -5.50 18.00
N ALA A 33 15.76 -4.88 16.88
CA ALA A 33 16.20 -5.33 15.56
C ALA A 33 17.72 -5.31 15.42
N VAL A 34 18.37 -4.22 15.81
CA VAL A 34 19.84 -4.07 15.76
C VAL A 34 20.51 -5.12 16.64
N VAL A 35 20.07 -5.27 17.88
CA VAL A 35 20.66 -6.24 18.81
C VAL A 35 20.46 -7.68 18.30
N SER A 36 19.30 -7.99 17.74
CA SER A 36 19.01 -9.32 17.16
C SER A 36 19.96 -9.63 15.99
N ASP A 37 20.21 -8.66 15.12
CA ASP A 37 21.15 -8.83 14.01
C ASP A 37 22.60 -9.00 14.49
N LEU A 38 23.02 -8.22 15.48
CA LEU A 38 24.35 -8.36 16.10
C LEU A 38 24.52 -9.74 16.73
N MET A 39 23.51 -10.24 17.45
CA MET A 39 23.53 -11.57 18.04
C MET A 39 23.59 -12.67 16.98
N ARG A 40 22.88 -12.50 15.87
CA ARG A 40 22.92 -13.43 14.76
C ARG A 40 24.34 -13.50 14.15
N VAL A 41 24.90 -12.35 13.80
CA VAL A 41 26.25 -12.25 13.24
C VAL A 41 27.29 -12.85 14.19
N ALA A 42 27.22 -12.54 15.47
CA ALA A 42 28.13 -13.10 16.48
C ALA A 42 28.03 -14.64 16.53
N ARG A 43 26.85 -15.22 16.50
CA ARG A 43 26.65 -16.68 16.45
C ARG A 43 27.23 -17.31 15.18
N GLU A 44 27.04 -16.65 14.03
CA GLU A 44 27.60 -17.13 12.75
C GLU A 44 29.12 -17.14 12.79
N ILE A 45 29.75 -16.10 13.32
CA ILE A 45 31.23 -16.06 13.51
C ILE A 45 31.71 -17.15 14.45
N LEU A 46 31.07 -17.31 15.60
CA LEU A 46 31.44 -18.31 16.61
C LEU A 46 31.25 -19.75 16.12
N SER A 47 30.28 -20.00 15.26
CA SER A 47 30.04 -21.32 14.68
C SER A 47 30.96 -21.67 13.54
N GLY A 48 31.84 -20.77 13.12
CA GLY A 48 32.77 -20.98 12.00
C GLY A 48 32.07 -21.10 10.64
N SER A 49 30.84 -20.66 10.52
CA SER A 49 30.05 -20.71 9.29
C SER A 49 29.66 -19.28 8.83
N PRO A 50 30.65 -18.43 8.51
CA PRO A 50 30.38 -17.04 8.15
C PRO A 50 29.63 -16.89 6.81
N GLU A 51 29.59 -17.92 5.99
CA GLU A 51 28.94 -17.94 4.69
C GLU A 51 27.68 -18.81 4.71
N ARG A 52 26.73 -18.50 5.58
CA ARG A 52 25.39 -19.06 5.38
C ARG A 52 24.79 -18.44 4.15
N VAL A 53 24.60 -19.24 3.12
CA VAL A 53 23.78 -18.85 1.97
C VAL A 53 22.42 -18.40 2.51
N SER A 54 22.08 -17.15 2.27
CA SER A 54 20.76 -16.64 2.63
C SER A 54 19.70 -17.60 2.08
N PRO A 55 18.67 -17.98 2.86
CA PRO A 55 17.60 -18.84 2.33
C PRO A 55 16.90 -18.26 1.10
N PHE A 56 17.10 -16.97 0.84
CA PHE A 56 16.61 -16.28 -0.35
C PHE A 56 17.67 -16.12 -1.45
N ALA A 57 18.91 -16.53 -1.23
CA ALA A 57 19.93 -16.54 -2.27
C ALA A 57 19.73 -17.76 -3.17
N HIS A 58 19.06 -17.54 -4.29
CA HIS A 58 18.86 -18.58 -5.31
C HIS A 58 19.77 -18.29 -6.51
N PRO A 59 20.59 -19.26 -6.96
CA PRO A 59 21.54 -19.04 -8.08
C PRO A 59 20.85 -18.74 -9.42
N ARG A 60 19.56 -18.91 -9.50
CA ARG A 60 18.71 -18.63 -10.68
C ARG A 60 17.68 -17.52 -10.44
N LEU A 61 17.88 -16.66 -9.46
CA LEU A 61 17.11 -15.41 -9.38
C LEU A 61 17.49 -14.56 -10.59
N GLY A 62 16.63 -14.61 -11.61
CA GLY A 62 16.73 -13.71 -12.74
C GLY A 62 16.46 -12.26 -12.30
N GLU A 63 16.87 -11.32 -13.11
CA GLU A 63 16.45 -9.93 -12.94
C GLU A 63 14.94 -9.83 -13.20
N TYR A 64 14.17 -9.66 -12.15
CA TYR A 64 12.75 -9.36 -12.24
C TYR A 64 12.59 -7.83 -12.26
N ASN A 65 12.08 -7.31 -13.35
CA ASN A 65 11.70 -5.91 -13.45
C ASN A 65 10.26 -5.76 -12.90
N PRO A 66 10.06 -5.08 -11.77
CA PRO A 66 8.71 -4.82 -11.27
C PRO A 66 7.89 -4.05 -12.32
N ILE A 67 6.63 -4.42 -12.49
CA ILE A 67 5.73 -3.64 -13.35
C ILE A 67 5.56 -2.25 -12.72
N PRO A 68 5.86 -1.17 -13.45
CA PRO A 68 5.65 0.18 -12.94
C PRO A 68 4.21 0.37 -12.43
N VAL A 69 4.08 1.03 -11.30
CA VAL A 69 2.78 1.29 -10.66
C VAL A 69 1.81 1.96 -11.62
N THR A 70 2.30 2.86 -12.43
CA THR A 70 1.54 3.61 -13.45
C THR A 70 0.91 2.74 -14.54
N LEU A 71 1.45 1.55 -14.78
CA LEU A 71 0.94 0.58 -15.75
C LEU A 71 0.00 -0.47 -15.14
N GLN A 72 -0.20 -0.43 -13.82
CA GLN A 72 -1.09 -1.37 -13.14
C GLN A 72 -2.51 -0.83 -13.14
N LYS A 73 -3.46 -1.66 -13.57
CA LYS A 73 -4.89 -1.39 -13.38
C LYS A 73 -5.31 -1.81 -11.99
N ARG A 74 -5.90 -0.89 -11.24
CA ARG A 74 -6.44 -1.16 -9.90
C ARG A 74 -7.61 -0.25 -9.58
N ALA A 75 -8.41 -0.67 -8.62
CA ALA A 75 -9.46 0.15 -8.05
C ALA A 75 -8.85 1.28 -7.21
N PHE A 76 -9.46 2.44 -7.26
CA PHE A 76 -9.03 3.58 -6.47
C PHE A 76 -10.11 4.00 -5.49
N TYR A 77 -9.65 4.46 -4.33
CA TYR A 77 -10.45 5.10 -3.31
C TYR A 77 -10.10 6.59 -3.28
N LEU A 78 -11.04 7.43 -3.67
CA LEU A 78 -10.88 8.87 -3.69
C LEU A 78 -11.71 9.49 -2.55
N ARG A 79 -11.05 10.18 -1.64
CA ARG A 79 -11.72 10.89 -0.56
C ARG A 79 -11.65 12.39 -0.80
N PHE A 80 -12.81 13.03 -0.90
CA PHE A 80 -12.95 14.45 -1.10
C PHE A 80 -13.43 15.13 0.18
N ARG A 81 -13.02 16.37 0.34
CA ARG A 81 -13.59 17.30 1.30
C ARG A 81 -14.00 18.55 0.54
N VAL A 82 -15.28 18.83 0.52
CA VAL A 82 -15.88 19.91 -0.29
C VAL A 82 -16.91 20.68 0.52
N ASP A 83 -17.18 21.88 0.10
CA ASP A 83 -18.38 22.59 0.56
C ASP A 83 -19.59 22.02 -0.17
N ASP A 84 -20.63 21.67 0.59
CA ASP A 84 -21.85 21.07 0.06
C ASP A 84 -22.59 22.11 -0.80
N ARG A 85 -22.64 21.83 -2.09
CA ARG A 85 -23.38 22.64 -3.06
C ARG A 85 -23.98 21.74 -4.15
N PRO A 86 -25.15 22.10 -4.67
CA PRO A 86 -25.74 21.36 -5.79
C PRO A 86 -24.78 21.22 -6.96
N GLY A 87 -24.72 20.01 -7.53
CA GLY A 87 -23.93 19.72 -8.73
C GLY A 87 -22.47 19.31 -8.49
N ILE A 88 -21.94 19.32 -7.25
CA ILE A 88 -20.54 18.96 -7.00
C ILE A 88 -20.21 17.50 -7.42
N ILE A 89 -21.10 16.57 -7.11
CA ILE A 89 -20.92 15.15 -7.49
C ILE A 89 -21.01 15.00 -9.01
N ALA A 90 -21.95 15.72 -9.64
CA ALA A 90 -22.10 15.69 -11.11
C ALA A 90 -20.85 16.25 -11.82
N ALA A 91 -20.25 17.32 -11.29
CA ALA A 91 -19.01 17.88 -11.84
C ALA A 91 -17.85 16.91 -11.75
N LEU A 92 -17.67 16.24 -10.61
CA LEU A 92 -16.61 15.23 -10.42
C LEU A 92 -16.85 14.00 -11.29
N ALA A 93 -18.10 13.52 -11.36
CA ALA A 93 -18.45 12.40 -12.23
C ALA A 93 -18.17 12.71 -13.70
N ARG A 94 -18.40 13.94 -14.15
CA ARG A 94 -18.08 14.37 -15.50
C ARG A 94 -16.58 14.35 -15.78
N ILE A 95 -15.76 14.86 -14.86
CA ILE A 95 -14.29 14.82 -14.99
C ILE A 95 -13.78 13.39 -15.16
N LEU A 96 -14.32 12.45 -14.37
CA LEU A 96 -13.95 11.05 -14.45
C LEU A 96 -14.45 10.41 -15.77
N ALA A 97 -15.67 10.73 -16.18
CA ALA A 97 -16.23 10.26 -17.45
C ALA A 97 -15.44 10.75 -18.67
N ASP A 98 -15.00 12.02 -18.66
CA ASP A 98 -14.17 12.60 -19.74
C ASP A 98 -12.81 11.89 -19.86
N LYS A 99 -12.36 11.26 -18.77
CA LYS A 99 -11.15 10.41 -18.75
C LYS A 99 -11.44 8.91 -18.95
N ASN A 100 -12.68 8.57 -19.27
CA ASN A 100 -13.14 7.18 -19.44
C ASN A 100 -12.92 6.31 -18.19
N ILE A 101 -13.16 6.89 -17.01
CA ILE A 101 -13.05 6.22 -15.70
C ILE A 101 -14.45 5.96 -15.17
N SER A 102 -14.77 4.69 -14.90
CA SER A 102 -16.04 4.26 -14.32
C SER A 102 -16.05 4.38 -12.80
N LEU A 103 -17.19 4.86 -12.28
CA LEU A 103 -17.48 4.89 -10.86
C LEU A 103 -18.03 3.53 -10.42
N GLU A 104 -17.53 3.01 -9.30
CA GLU A 104 -18.09 1.84 -8.64
C GLU A 104 -19.13 2.23 -7.60
N ALA A 105 -18.78 3.17 -6.71
CA ALA A 105 -19.69 3.68 -5.69
C ALA A 105 -19.39 5.12 -5.31
N VAL A 106 -20.42 5.82 -4.82
CA VAL A 106 -20.31 7.13 -4.18
C VAL A 106 -20.94 7.03 -2.80
N VAL A 107 -20.18 7.33 -1.76
CA VAL A 107 -20.61 7.25 -0.36
C VAL A 107 -20.46 8.61 0.29
N GLN A 108 -21.58 9.16 0.72
CA GLN A 108 -21.65 10.39 1.49
C GLN A 108 -22.38 10.11 2.80
N LEU A 109 -21.73 10.36 3.91
CA LEU A 109 -22.37 10.26 5.21
C LEU A 109 -23.12 11.56 5.53
N PRO A 110 -24.32 11.48 6.13
CA PRO A 110 -25.01 12.65 6.62
C PRO A 110 -24.12 13.47 7.56
N SER A 111 -24.09 14.77 7.38
CA SER A 111 -23.35 15.70 8.25
C SER A 111 -24.21 16.92 8.55
N GLU A 112 -24.17 17.38 9.79
CA GLU A 112 -24.82 18.63 10.20
C GLU A 112 -24.14 19.86 9.60
N SER A 113 -22.83 19.76 9.32
CA SER A 113 -22.06 20.83 8.69
C SER A 113 -22.05 20.67 7.18
N LYS A 114 -22.48 21.71 6.49
CA LYS A 114 -22.40 21.82 5.03
C LYS A 114 -21.01 22.26 4.53
N ARG A 115 -20.14 22.68 5.44
CA ARG A 115 -18.75 23.03 5.13
C ARG A 115 -17.85 21.85 5.36
N ASN A 116 -16.90 21.65 4.46
CA ASN A 116 -15.90 20.59 4.58
C ASN A 116 -16.51 19.17 4.68
N LEU A 117 -17.55 18.92 3.88
CA LEU A 117 -18.26 17.64 3.84
C LEU A 117 -17.36 16.55 3.25
N PRO A 118 -17.09 15.47 3.98
CA PRO A 118 -16.34 14.35 3.44
C PRO A 118 -17.26 13.44 2.61
N PHE A 119 -16.84 13.07 1.42
CA PHE A 119 -17.44 11.99 0.67
C PHE A 119 -16.37 11.16 -0.05
N VAL A 120 -16.73 9.97 -0.42
CA VAL A 120 -15.86 8.98 -1.01
C VAL A 120 -16.42 8.52 -2.35
N ILE A 121 -15.54 8.41 -3.33
CA ILE A 121 -15.82 7.76 -4.60
C ILE A 121 -14.88 6.57 -4.70
N THR A 122 -15.40 5.39 -5.00
CA THR A 122 -14.60 4.24 -5.43
C THR A 122 -14.71 4.11 -6.95
N LEU A 123 -13.58 3.77 -7.55
CA LEU A 123 -13.45 3.63 -9.01
C LEU A 123 -13.28 2.16 -9.38
N GLU A 124 -13.84 1.76 -10.50
CA GLU A 124 -13.48 0.50 -11.13
C GLU A 124 -11.98 0.49 -11.49
N PRO A 125 -11.39 -0.72 -11.72
CA PRO A 125 -9.97 -0.83 -12.03
C PRO A 125 -9.57 -0.01 -13.26
N CYS A 126 -8.75 1.00 -13.06
CA CYS A 126 -8.20 1.88 -14.10
C CYS A 126 -6.70 2.09 -13.92
N LEU A 127 -6.04 2.70 -14.88
CA LEU A 127 -4.62 3.03 -14.78
C LEU A 127 -4.41 4.25 -13.86
N GLU A 128 -3.37 4.22 -13.05
CA GLU A 128 -3.07 5.29 -12.09
C GLU A 128 -2.91 6.67 -12.77
N HIS A 129 -2.24 6.71 -13.92
CA HIS A 129 -2.03 7.98 -14.64
C HIS A 129 -3.31 8.58 -15.22
N SER A 130 -4.41 7.84 -15.21
CA SER A 130 -5.71 8.35 -15.67
C SER A 130 -6.48 9.08 -14.57
N VAL A 131 -6.18 8.82 -13.31
CA VAL A 131 -6.82 9.43 -12.14
C VAL A 131 -6.12 10.72 -11.76
#